data_d07b4140f9b3381f9a09e20a5f800b88
#
_entry.id   d07b4140f9b3381f9a09e20a5f800b88
#
_cell.length_a   1.000
_cell.length_b   1.000
_cell.length_c   1.000
_cell.angle_alpha   90.00
_cell.angle_beta   90.00
_cell.angle_gamma   90.00
#
_symmetry.space_group_name_H-M   'P 1'
#
loop_
_entity.id
_entity.type
_entity.pdbx_description
1 polymer ?
#
loop_
_entity_poly.entity_id
_entity_poly.type
_entity_poly.pdbx_seq_one_letter_code
_entity_poly.pdbx_strand_id
1 'polypeptide(L)'
;MFAAETPVAASNRYGSIVGAREKPEVEVPSDQSPSYQLELEDVVVGDGEVAVSGRVVEVHYVGVSWKTGKQFDASWDRGKTFKFGLGKGQVIAGWDQGVVGMKVGGQRRITIPPMLAYGKRGAGGVIGPDETLVFVVDLIAVG
;
A
#
# COMPACT_ATOMS: atom_id res chain seq x y z
N MET A 1 -1.36 -14.60 12.93
CA MET A 1 -1.55 -14.36 12.15
C MET A 1 -1.65 -15.17 11.25
N PHE A 2 -1.94 -15.27 10.69
CA PHE A 2 -2.15 -15.90 9.82
C PHE A 2 -1.39 -16.70 9.32
N ALA A 3 -1.18 -17.41 9.41
CA ALA A 3 -0.57 -18.07 9.03
C ALA A 3 -0.14 -18.53 8.25
N ALA A 4 -0.11 -18.99 8.20
CA ALA A 4 0.35 -19.29 7.61
C ALA A 4 0.50 -19.78 6.82
N GLU A 5 0.42 -19.98 6.54
CA GLU A 5 0.61 -20.32 5.72
C GLU A 5 1.07 -20.36 4.84
N THR A 6 1.20 -20.61 4.61
CA THR A 6 1.59 -20.67 3.73
C THR A 6 1.98 -20.70 2.91
N PRO A 7 2.19 -20.82 2.61
CA PRO A 7 2.49 -20.72 1.63
C PRO A 7 2.61 -20.83 0.72
N VAL A 8 2.33 -20.85 0.43
CA VAL A 8 2.28 -20.84 -0.42
C VAL A 8 2.56 -20.82 -1.14
N ALA A 9 2.41 -20.90 -1.36
CA ALA A 9 2.50 -20.88 -2.09
C ALA A 9 2.82 -20.78 -2.69
N ALA A 10 2.82 -20.86 -2.92
CA ALA A 10 2.95 -20.63 -3.53
C ALA A 10 3.18 -20.55 -4.26
N SER A 11 3.04 -20.57 -4.74
CA SER A 11 3.01 -20.38 -5.50
C SER A 11 3.22 -19.93 -6.17
N ASN A 12 3.11 -19.84 -6.70
CA ASN A 12 2.99 -19.36 -7.30
C ASN A 12 3.42 -18.78 -7.74
N ARG A 13 3.55 -18.61 -8.11
CA ARG A 13 3.63 -18.08 -8.34
C ARG A 13 3.39 -17.43 -8.34
N TYR A 14 3.22 -17.34 -8.60
CA TYR A 14 2.69 -16.68 -8.21
C TYR A 14 1.44 -16.21 -8.27
N GLY A 15 0.88 -15.47 -8.81
CA GLY A 15 -0.33 -14.73 -8.89
C GLY A 15 -1.57 -15.51 -8.47
N SER A 16 -1.62 -16.71 -8.81
CA SER A 16 -2.76 -17.55 -8.46
C SER A 16 -2.94 -17.75 -6.96
N ILE A 17 -1.98 -17.31 -6.16
CA ILE A 17 -2.05 -17.48 -4.73
C ILE A 17 -2.20 -16.16 -3.99
N VAL A 18 -2.78 -15.16 -4.67
CA VAL A 18 -2.96 -13.83 -4.07
C VAL A 18 -3.66 -13.91 -2.73
N GLY A 19 -4.71 -14.73 -2.61
CA GLY A 19 -5.46 -14.85 -1.37
C GLY A 19 -4.68 -15.48 -0.23
N ALA A 20 -3.55 -16.09 -0.52
CA ALA A 20 -2.72 -16.72 0.50
C ALA A 20 -1.60 -15.82 0.99
N ARG A 21 -1.51 -14.62 0.45
CA ARG A 21 -0.42 -13.72 0.81
C ARG A 21 -0.59 -13.23 2.25
N GLU A 22 0.51 -13.15 2.94
CA GLU A 22 0.53 -12.70 4.33
C GLU A 22 0.79 -11.20 4.38
N LYS A 23 0.52 -10.63 5.56
CA LYS A 23 0.86 -9.23 5.84
C LYS A 23 2.35 -9.02 5.58
N PRO A 24 2.70 -8.09 4.69
CA PRO A 24 4.11 -7.83 4.39
C PRO A 24 4.77 -7.05 5.52
N GLU A 25 6.08 -7.22 5.64
CA GLU A 25 6.89 -6.37 6.47
C GLU A 25 7.33 -5.16 5.64
N VAL A 26 7.30 -4.00 6.27
CA VAL A 26 7.68 -2.76 5.59
C VAL A 26 8.87 -2.17 6.35
N GLU A 27 10.02 -2.14 5.68
CA GLU A 27 11.23 -1.60 6.25
C GLU A 27 11.57 -0.27 5.62
N VAL A 28 12.08 0.63 6.45
CA VAL A 28 12.44 1.97 6.00
C VAL A 28 13.92 2.17 6.33
N PRO A 29 14.71 2.69 5.37
CA PRO A 29 16.12 2.95 5.65
C PRO A 29 16.26 3.97 6.79
N SER A 30 17.07 3.66 7.78
CA SER A 30 17.23 4.55 8.93
C SER A 30 18.31 5.60 8.70
N ASP A 31 19.10 5.46 7.65
CA ASP A 31 20.25 6.32 7.36
C ASP A 31 20.07 7.18 6.12
N GLN A 32 18.85 7.27 5.60
CA GLN A 32 18.55 8.03 4.39
C GLN A 32 17.44 9.00 4.65
N SER A 33 17.53 10.17 4.02
CA SER A 33 16.43 11.11 3.96
C SER A 33 15.47 10.70 2.86
N PRO A 34 14.16 10.90 3.06
CA PRO A 34 13.20 10.53 2.02
C PRO A 34 13.26 11.50 0.86
N SER A 35 12.86 11.02 -0.31
CA SER A 35 12.69 11.86 -1.48
C SER A 35 11.43 12.72 -1.31
N TYR A 36 11.40 13.87 -1.99
CA TYR A 36 10.19 14.70 -2.03
C TYR A 36 9.31 14.35 -3.22
N GLN A 37 9.55 13.21 -3.85
CA GLN A 37 8.75 12.74 -4.98
C GLN A 37 8.04 11.45 -4.61
N LEU A 38 6.89 11.24 -5.24
CA LEU A 38 6.19 9.97 -5.15
C LEU A 38 7.05 8.89 -5.79
N GLU A 39 7.31 7.81 -5.07
CA GLU A 39 8.11 6.70 -5.58
C GLU A 39 7.31 5.42 -5.55
N LEU A 40 7.35 4.68 -6.64
CA LEU A 40 6.62 3.43 -6.80
C LEU A 40 7.59 2.31 -7.10
N GLU A 41 7.41 1.19 -6.41
CA GLU A 41 8.21 0.00 -6.67
C GLU A 41 7.28 -1.21 -6.68
N ASP A 42 7.20 -1.90 -7.82
CA ASP A 42 6.40 -3.11 -7.90
C ASP A 42 7.21 -4.26 -7.30
N VAL A 43 6.75 -4.72 -6.13
CA VAL A 43 7.34 -5.89 -5.47
C VAL A 43 6.89 -7.15 -6.19
N VAL A 44 5.62 -7.21 -6.54
CA VAL A 44 5.04 -8.28 -7.35
C VAL A 44 4.18 -7.61 -8.42
N VAL A 45 4.40 -7.99 -9.67
CA VAL A 45 3.53 -7.54 -10.75
C VAL A 45 2.41 -8.57 -10.90
N GLY A 46 1.17 -8.11 -10.71
CA GLY A 46 0.02 -8.98 -10.86
C GLY A 46 -0.27 -9.28 -12.33
N ASP A 47 -1.17 -10.20 -12.54
CA ASP A 47 -1.59 -10.57 -13.91
C ASP A 47 -3.08 -10.42 -14.12
N GLY A 48 -3.79 -9.85 -13.15
CA GLY A 48 -5.21 -9.63 -13.27
C GLY A 48 -5.56 -8.26 -13.85
N GLU A 49 -6.78 -7.82 -13.57
CA GLU A 49 -7.30 -6.59 -14.15
C GLU A 49 -6.50 -5.38 -13.65
N VAL A 50 -6.35 -4.38 -14.52
CA VAL A 50 -5.58 -3.18 -14.23
C VAL A 50 -6.44 -2.17 -13.48
N ALA A 51 -5.89 -1.58 -12.43
CA ALA A 51 -6.54 -0.49 -11.70
C ALA A 51 -6.44 0.80 -12.51
N VAL A 52 -7.59 1.36 -12.85
CA VAL A 52 -7.66 2.62 -13.59
C VAL A 52 -8.51 3.61 -12.81
N SER A 53 -8.24 4.89 -13.03
CA SER A 53 -8.99 5.96 -12.40
C SER A 53 -10.48 5.83 -12.74
N GLY A 54 -11.32 6.02 -11.74
CA GLY A 54 -12.77 5.90 -11.89
C GLY A 54 -13.34 4.57 -11.43
N ARG A 55 -12.50 3.56 -11.25
CA ARG A 55 -12.95 2.23 -10.82
C ARG A 55 -12.86 2.11 -9.31
N VAL A 56 -13.64 1.20 -8.75
CA VAL A 56 -13.54 0.85 -7.34
C VAL A 56 -12.48 -0.23 -7.19
N VAL A 57 -11.53 -0.02 -6.30
CA VAL A 57 -10.48 -0.99 -6.05
C VAL A 57 -10.56 -1.50 -4.62
N GLU A 58 -10.14 -2.73 -4.43
CA GLU A 58 -10.09 -3.37 -3.13
C GLU A 58 -8.66 -3.76 -2.84
N VAL A 59 -8.16 -3.35 -1.67
CA VAL A 59 -6.75 -3.54 -1.33
C VAL A 59 -6.59 -4.03 0.09
N HIS A 60 -5.47 -4.69 0.35
CA HIS A 60 -4.87 -4.77 1.67
C HIS A 60 -3.66 -3.84 1.70
N TYR A 61 -3.35 -3.30 2.87
CA TYR A 61 -2.20 -2.39 2.95
C TYR A 61 -1.59 -2.37 4.34
N VAL A 62 -0.33 -1.98 4.38
CA VAL A 62 0.40 -1.63 5.60
C VAL A 62 1.03 -0.25 5.36
N GLY A 63 0.87 0.65 6.33
CA GLY A 63 1.51 1.96 6.27
C GLY A 63 2.45 2.16 7.44
N VAL A 64 3.65 2.65 7.15
CA VAL A 64 4.63 2.99 8.18
C VAL A 64 5.15 4.41 7.97
N SER A 65 5.57 5.03 9.06
CA SER A 65 6.19 6.35 9.03
C SER A 65 7.65 6.21 8.61
N TRP A 66 8.08 7.00 7.64
CA TRP A 66 9.51 7.02 7.29
C TRP A 66 10.36 7.45 8.48
N LYS A 67 9.86 8.47 9.20
CA LYS A 67 10.61 9.08 10.30
C LYS A 67 10.89 8.11 11.44
N THR A 68 9.89 7.32 11.81
CA THR A 68 10.00 6.43 12.97
C THR A 68 10.20 4.97 12.60
N GLY A 69 9.87 4.59 11.37
CA GLY A 69 9.86 3.20 10.96
C GLY A 69 8.71 2.39 11.54
N LYS A 70 7.79 3.05 12.25
CA LYS A 70 6.71 2.36 12.95
C LYS A 70 5.44 2.35 12.12
N GLN A 71 4.74 1.23 12.19
CA GLN A 71 3.44 1.09 11.55
C GLN A 71 2.43 2.03 12.22
N PHE A 72 1.61 2.70 11.40
CA PHE A 72 0.52 3.52 11.91
C PHE A 72 -0.85 2.98 11.49
N ASP A 73 -0.91 2.11 10.50
CA ASP A 73 -2.18 1.55 10.03
C ASP A 73 -1.92 0.32 9.19
N ALA A 74 -2.85 -0.64 9.26
CA ALA A 74 -2.79 -1.83 8.42
C ALA A 74 -4.17 -2.47 8.33
N SER A 75 -4.66 -2.66 7.11
CA SER A 75 -5.91 -3.38 6.90
C SER A 75 -5.81 -4.83 7.37
N TRP A 76 -4.63 -5.41 7.24
CA TRP A 76 -4.36 -6.77 7.67
C TRP A 76 -4.70 -7.01 9.15
N ASP A 77 -4.41 -6.00 9.99
CA ASP A 77 -4.63 -6.12 11.43
C ASP A 77 -6.11 -6.11 11.79
N ARG A 78 -6.94 -5.55 10.90
CA ARG A 78 -8.39 -5.56 11.08
C ARG A 78 -9.04 -6.79 10.47
N GLY A 79 -8.26 -7.59 9.72
CA GLY A 79 -8.80 -8.76 9.03
C GLY A 79 -9.79 -8.40 7.94
N LYS A 80 -9.69 -7.21 7.37
CA LYS A 80 -10.69 -6.70 6.44
C LYS A 80 -10.02 -5.82 5.39
N THR A 81 -10.33 -6.07 4.12
CA THR A 81 -9.83 -5.26 3.02
C THR A 81 -10.46 -3.87 3.04
N PHE A 82 -9.87 -2.97 2.28
CA PHE A 82 -10.33 -1.60 2.16
C PHE A 82 -10.69 -1.33 0.70
N LYS A 83 -11.87 -0.75 0.49
CA LYS A 83 -12.38 -0.43 -0.84
C LYS A 83 -12.50 1.07 -0.99
N PHE A 84 -12.13 1.59 -2.16
CA PHE A 84 -12.29 3.01 -2.44
C PHE A 84 -12.37 3.25 -3.95
N GLY A 85 -12.97 4.39 -4.32
CA GLY A 85 -12.97 4.83 -5.71
C GLY A 85 -11.64 5.47 -6.04
N LEU A 86 -10.94 4.89 -7.02
CA LEU A 86 -9.61 5.34 -7.38
C LEU A 86 -9.69 6.64 -8.19
N GLY A 87 -8.86 7.61 -7.81
CA GLY A 87 -8.80 8.88 -8.54
C GLY A 87 -9.90 9.85 -8.20
N LYS A 88 -10.65 9.61 -7.12
CA LYS A 88 -11.81 10.43 -6.77
C LYS A 88 -11.61 11.27 -5.52
N GLY A 89 -10.40 11.36 -5.02
CA GLY A 89 -10.13 12.14 -3.82
C GLY A 89 -10.66 11.53 -2.54
N GLN A 90 -10.96 10.25 -2.53
CA GLN A 90 -11.43 9.55 -1.34
C GLN A 90 -10.30 9.13 -0.42
N VAL A 91 -9.07 9.14 -0.94
CA VAL A 91 -7.86 8.77 -0.22
C VAL A 91 -6.81 9.85 -0.47
N ILE A 92 -5.69 9.77 0.23
CA ILE A 92 -4.61 10.73 0.02
C ILE A 92 -4.12 10.67 -1.43
N ALA A 93 -3.62 11.80 -1.92
CA ALA A 93 -3.24 11.93 -3.33
C ALA A 93 -2.20 10.89 -3.75
N GLY A 94 -1.28 10.55 -2.86
CA GLY A 94 -0.27 9.53 -3.16
C GLY A 94 -0.86 8.18 -3.50
N TRP A 95 -2.02 7.83 -2.92
CA TRP A 95 -2.72 6.60 -3.26
C TRP A 95 -3.44 6.73 -4.61
N ASP A 96 -4.16 7.85 -4.82
CA ASP A 96 -4.86 8.06 -6.09
C ASP A 96 -3.91 8.03 -7.27
N GLN A 97 -2.68 8.51 -7.07
CA GLN A 97 -1.67 8.50 -8.12
C GLN A 97 -0.87 7.20 -8.16
N GLY A 98 -0.64 6.61 -6.99
CA GLY A 98 0.28 5.49 -6.87
C GLY A 98 -0.33 4.13 -7.16
N VAL A 99 -1.64 3.96 -6.96
CA VAL A 99 -2.29 2.67 -7.18
C VAL A 99 -2.68 2.47 -8.64
N VAL A 100 -2.83 3.55 -9.39
CA VAL A 100 -3.15 3.46 -10.82
C VAL A 100 -2.07 2.63 -11.53
N GLY A 101 -2.51 1.68 -12.34
CA GLY A 101 -1.61 0.84 -13.11
C GLY A 101 -1.26 -0.48 -12.44
N MET A 102 -1.61 -0.65 -11.15
CA MET A 102 -1.45 -1.96 -10.53
C MET A 102 -2.40 -2.96 -11.16
N LYS A 103 -1.99 -4.22 -11.15
CA LYS A 103 -2.86 -5.31 -11.60
C LYS A 103 -3.23 -6.17 -10.41
N VAL A 104 -4.44 -6.72 -10.46
CA VAL A 104 -4.89 -7.63 -9.41
C VAL A 104 -3.85 -8.75 -9.24
N GLY A 105 -3.52 -9.03 -7.99
CA GLY A 105 -2.46 -9.95 -7.64
C GLY A 105 -1.12 -9.27 -7.43
N GLY A 106 -1.02 -7.98 -7.74
CA GLY A 106 0.21 -7.23 -7.57
C GLY A 106 0.38 -6.69 -6.15
N GLN A 107 1.62 -6.40 -5.82
CA GLN A 107 1.99 -5.75 -4.59
C GLN A 107 2.94 -4.61 -4.93
N ARG A 108 2.65 -3.41 -4.46
CA ARG A 108 3.43 -2.21 -4.77
C ARG A 108 3.81 -1.48 -3.51
N ARG A 109 5.08 -1.11 -3.41
CA ARG A 109 5.56 -0.22 -2.35
C ARG A 109 5.45 1.21 -2.86
N ILE A 110 4.77 2.05 -2.09
CA ILE A 110 4.50 3.44 -2.48
C ILE A 110 5.08 4.33 -1.40
N THR A 111 6.06 5.15 -1.76
CA THR A 111 6.66 6.11 -0.84
C THR A 111 6.09 7.47 -1.18
N ILE A 112 5.41 8.09 -0.21
CA ILE A 112 4.58 9.26 -0.44
C ILE A 112 5.13 10.44 0.34
N PRO A 113 5.57 11.50 -0.36
CA PRO A 113 6.03 12.70 0.35
C PRO A 113 4.86 13.42 1.02
N PRO A 114 5.15 14.27 2.01
CA PRO A 114 4.07 14.89 2.80
C PRO A 114 3.01 15.62 1.98
N MET A 115 3.40 16.30 0.91
CA MET A 115 2.44 17.09 0.14
C MET A 115 1.41 16.23 -0.59
N LEU A 116 1.66 14.92 -0.73
CA LEU A 116 0.71 13.98 -1.32
C LEU A 116 0.10 13.08 -0.25
N ALA A 117 0.35 13.37 1.02
CA ALA A 117 -0.17 12.62 2.15
C ALA A 117 -0.94 13.58 3.07
N TYR A 118 -0.47 13.80 4.28
CA TYR A 118 -1.21 14.61 5.26
C TYR A 118 -0.57 15.96 5.52
N GLY A 119 0.51 16.29 4.79
CA GLY A 119 1.10 17.63 4.79
C GLY A 119 1.54 18.11 6.15
N LYS A 120 1.40 19.42 6.35
CA LYS A 120 1.84 20.09 7.58
C LYS A 120 0.91 19.82 8.75
N ARG A 121 -0.33 19.40 8.47
CA ARG A 121 -1.33 19.16 9.52
C ARG A 121 -1.12 17.81 10.21
N GLY A 122 -0.62 16.81 9.47
CA GLY A 122 -0.58 15.45 9.97
C GLY A 122 -1.96 14.86 10.07
N ALA A 123 -2.11 13.77 10.83
CA ALA A 123 -3.39 13.10 10.96
C ALA A 123 -3.50 12.40 12.31
N GLY A 124 -4.54 12.78 13.06
CA GLY A 124 -5.01 12.01 14.21
C GLY A 124 -4.01 11.73 15.32
N GLY A 125 -2.95 12.50 15.42
CA GLY A 125 -1.94 12.26 16.45
C GLY A 125 -1.01 11.10 16.16
N VAL A 126 -1.24 10.34 15.09
CA VAL A 126 -0.37 9.22 14.72
C VAL A 126 0.58 9.60 13.59
N ILE A 127 0.21 10.57 12.76
CA ILE A 127 1.06 11.09 11.70
C ILE A 127 1.33 12.55 12.02
N GLY A 128 2.58 12.88 12.23
CA GLY A 128 2.98 14.24 12.54
C GLY A 128 3.05 15.12 11.30
N PRO A 129 3.46 16.38 11.49
CA PRO A 129 3.60 17.29 10.36
C PRO A 129 4.76 16.88 9.48
N ASP A 130 4.59 17.06 8.18
CA ASP A 130 5.63 16.88 7.17
C ASP A 130 6.25 15.47 7.21
N GLU A 131 5.43 14.43 7.39
CA GLU A 131 5.93 13.07 7.40
C GLU A 131 5.77 12.41 6.04
N THR A 132 6.86 11.78 5.58
CA THR A 132 6.82 10.87 4.45
C THR A 132 6.28 9.52 4.92
N LEU A 133 5.40 8.93 4.15
CA LEU A 133 4.77 7.66 4.49
C LEU A 133 5.18 6.59 3.49
N VAL A 134 5.31 5.36 3.97
CA VAL A 134 5.58 4.22 3.10
C VAL A 134 4.43 3.24 3.26
N PHE A 135 3.81 2.90 2.13
CA PHE A 135 2.75 1.89 2.10
C PHE A 135 3.20 0.72 1.24
N VAL A 136 2.82 -0.47 1.66
CA VAL A 136 2.84 -1.64 0.79
C VAL A 136 1.40 -2.03 0.57
N VAL A 137 0.97 -2.00 -0.69
CA VAL A 137 -0.41 -2.20 -1.10
C VAL A 137 -0.51 -3.46 -1.93
N ASP A 138 -1.45 -4.33 -1.56
CA ASP A 138 -1.80 -5.51 -2.33
C ASP A 138 -3.13 -5.26 -2.99
N LEU A 139 -3.20 -5.34 -4.31
CA LEU A 139 -4.44 -5.14 -5.06
C LEU A 139 -5.19 -6.46 -5.15
N ILE A 140 -6.38 -6.48 -4.53
CA ILE A 140 -7.17 -7.70 -4.40
C ILE A 140 -8.20 -7.80 -5.52
N ALA A 141 -8.86 -6.68 -5.86
CA ALA A 141 -9.92 -6.70 -6.87
C ALA A 141 -10.12 -5.33 -7.47
N VAL A 142 -10.68 -5.31 -8.68
CA VAL A 142 -11.10 -4.09 -9.38
C VAL A 142 -12.54 -4.28 -9.78
N GLY A 143 -13.40 -3.38 -9.33
CA GLY A 143 -14.84 -3.45 -9.61
C GLY A 143 -15.34 -2.44 -10.62
#